data_cce9954b04e6157120929f1609eae116
#
_entry.id   cce9954b04e6157120929f1609eae116
#
_cell.length_a   1.000
_cell.length_b   1.000
_cell.length_c   1.000
_cell.angle_alpha   90.00
_cell.angle_beta   90.00
_cell.angle_gamma   90.00
#
_symmetry.space_group_name_H-M   'P 1'
#
loop_
_entity.id
_entity.type
_entity.pdbx_description
1 polymer ?
#
loop_
_entity_poly.entity_id
_entity_poly.type
_entity_poly.pdbx_seq_one_letter_code
_entity_poly.pdbx_strand_id
1 'polypeptide(L)'
;MIFHFYIELLESDPLVWRRIVVPADYTLYQLHKAIQGAFGWENSHLFQFSESDFSDKTVYGLPGDDIDPDMITIDAKKTKMSRIFRKKGQTYCYVYDFGDEWEHRLVLEKKEAKDMAVPWCLDGAGACPPEDVGGIHGYQQMLEVLKKPRHPERAGYIEWLELVPGEKWDAKFCSIREVNK
;
A
#
# COMPACT_ATOMS: atom_id res chain seq x y z
N MET A 1 13.50 -6.29 -18.37
CA MET A 1 12.03 -6.48 -18.35
C MET A 1 11.44 -5.76 -17.16
N ILE A 2 10.27 -5.13 -17.32
CA ILE A 2 9.52 -4.43 -16.25
C ILE A 2 8.10 -4.97 -16.15
N PHE A 3 7.53 -4.87 -14.95
CA PHE A 3 6.15 -5.20 -14.65
C PHE A 3 5.38 -3.94 -14.28
N HIS A 4 4.16 -3.80 -14.80
CA HIS A 4 3.23 -2.73 -14.50
C HIS A 4 2.15 -3.27 -13.57
N PHE A 5 2.00 -2.65 -12.41
CA PHE A 5 0.97 -3.00 -11.44
C PHE A 5 -0.02 -1.85 -11.26
N TYR A 6 -1.30 -2.20 -11.22
CA TYR A 6 -2.34 -1.40 -10.61
C TYR A 6 -2.53 -1.91 -9.18
N ILE A 7 -2.54 -1.00 -8.23
CA ILE A 7 -2.64 -1.31 -6.79
C ILE A 7 -3.70 -0.39 -6.22
N GLU A 8 -4.73 -0.94 -5.60
CA GLU A 8 -5.76 -0.16 -4.93
C GLU A 8 -5.86 -0.57 -3.46
N LEU A 9 -6.05 0.41 -2.60
CA LEU A 9 -6.41 0.22 -1.20
C LEU A 9 -7.90 -0.10 -1.13
N LEU A 10 -8.24 -1.31 -0.69
CA LEU A 10 -9.62 -1.78 -0.62
C LEU A 10 -10.44 -0.95 0.39
N GLU A 11 -11.73 -0.82 0.12
CA GLU A 11 -12.70 -0.12 0.97
C GLU A 11 -12.40 1.37 1.22
N SER A 12 -11.40 1.96 0.55
CA SER A 12 -11.10 3.39 0.69
C SER A 12 -12.12 4.27 -0.04
N ASP A 13 -12.61 5.32 0.64
CA ASP A 13 -13.47 6.36 0.06
C ASP A 13 -12.97 7.76 0.50
N PRO A 14 -12.44 8.58 -0.44
CA PRO A 14 -12.26 8.33 -1.87
C PRO A 14 -11.25 7.20 -2.15
N LEU A 15 -11.41 6.54 -3.31
CA LEU A 15 -10.54 5.45 -3.71
C LEU A 15 -9.07 5.89 -3.77
N VAL A 16 -8.22 5.19 -3.04
CA VAL A 16 -6.76 5.37 -3.04
C VAL A 16 -6.12 4.29 -3.89
N TRP A 17 -5.43 4.68 -4.94
CA TRP A 17 -4.76 3.73 -5.83
C TRP A 17 -3.49 4.30 -6.44
N ARG A 18 -2.60 3.40 -6.87
CA ARG A 18 -1.36 3.74 -7.57
C ARG A 18 -1.16 2.79 -8.75
N ARG A 19 -0.55 3.32 -9.82
CA ARG A 19 -0.05 2.51 -10.93
C ARG A 19 1.46 2.64 -10.97
N ILE A 20 2.17 1.54 -10.70
CA ILE A 20 3.63 1.54 -10.62
C ILE A 20 4.25 0.64 -11.67
N VAL A 21 5.48 0.94 -12.04
CA VAL A 21 6.35 0.04 -12.81
C VAL A 21 7.56 -0.34 -11.97
N VAL A 22 7.93 -1.61 -12.03
CA VAL A 22 9.04 -2.14 -11.26
C VAL A 22 9.89 -3.10 -12.11
N PRO A 23 11.22 -3.22 -11.85
CA PRO A 23 12.06 -4.23 -12.47
C PRO A 23 11.54 -5.65 -12.21
N ALA A 24 11.46 -6.49 -13.23
CA ALA A 24 10.89 -7.84 -13.13
C ALA A 24 11.71 -8.81 -12.26
N ASP A 25 12.97 -8.50 -12.01
CA ASP A 25 13.87 -9.29 -11.18
C ASP A 25 13.80 -8.95 -9.68
N TYR A 26 12.93 -8.01 -9.30
CA TYR A 26 12.68 -7.68 -7.90
C TYR A 26 12.15 -8.89 -7.12
N THR A 27 12.54 -8.97 -5.86
CA THR A 27 11.91 -9.84 -4.87
C THR A 27 10.57 -9.23 -4.43
N LEU A 28 9.74 -10.03 -3.75
CA LEU A 28 8.51 -9.51 -3.14
C LEU A 28 8.79 -8.47 -2.06
N TYR A 29 9.90 -8.58 -1.34
CA TYR A 29 10.34 -7.55 -0.40
C TYR A 29 10.68 -6.22 -1.11
N GLN A 30 11.31 -6.27 -2.28
CA GLN A 30 11.57 -5.07 -3.07
C GLN A 30 10.29 -4.48 -3.67
N LEU A 31 9.31 -5.34 -4.06
CA LEU A 31 7.99 -4.88 -4.47
C LEU A 31 7.25 -4.20 -3.32
N HIS A 32 7.27 -4.80 -2.10
CA HIS A 32 6.73 -4.17 -0.90
C HIS A 32 7.33 -2.77 -0.70
N LYS A 33 8.64 -2.61 -0.76
CA LYS A 33 9.27 -1.28 -0.62
C LYS A 33 8.86 -0.29 -1.71
N ALA A 34 8.63 -0.77 -2.94
CA ALA A 34 8.13 0.08 -4.02
C ALA A 34 6.67 0.52 -3.76
N ILE A 35 5.84 -0.35 -3.18
CA ILE A 35 4.47 -0.03 -2.76
C ILE A 35 4.50 1.01 -1.64
N GLN A 36 5.32 0.80 -0.61
CA GLN A 36 5.49 1.74 0.51
C GLN A 36 5.83 3.14 0.00
N GLY A 37 6.85 3.27 -0.85
CA GLY A 37 7.22 4.55 -1.45
C GLY A 37 6.11 5.16 -2.33
N ALA A 38 5.37 4.34 -3.07
CA ALA A 38 4.29 4.82 -3.93
C ALA A 38 3.07 5.33 -3.14
N PHE A 39 2.77 4.73 -1.99
CA PHE A 39 1.70 5.17 -1.10
C PHE A 39 2.16 6.29 -0.16
N GLY A 40 3.42 6.31 0.26
CA GLY A 40 3.98 7.29 1.19
C GLY A 40 4.05 6.79 2.63
N TRP A 41 3.99 5.48 2.85
CA TRP A 41 4.19 4.85 4.15
C TRP A 41 5.66 4.69 4.52
N GLU A 42 5.94 4.59 5.81
CA GLU A 42 7.31 4.60 6.39
C GLU A 42 7.92 3.21 6.54
N ASN A 43 7.19 2.14 6.16
CA ASN A 43 7.63 0.75 6.32
C ASN A 43 7.91 0.39 7.80
N SER A 44 7.05 0.84 8.71
CA SER A 44 7.19 0.65 10.15
C SER A 44 6.54 -0.64 10.67
N HIS A 45 5.68 -1.26 9.87
CA HIS A 45 4.87 -2.42 10.24
C HIS A 45 5.14 -3.66 9.40
N LEU A 46 4.55 -4.79 9.80
CA LEU A 46 4.60 -6.05 9.10
C LEU A 46 3.79 -6.02 7.80
N PHE A 47 4.10 -6.92 6.90
CA PHE A 47 3.40 -7.08 5.63
C PHE A 47 3.34 -8.52 5.16
N GLN A 48 2.37 -8.81 4.31
CA GLN A 48 2.32 -10.08 3.57
C GLN A 48 1.69 -9.91 2.19
N PHE A 49 2.04 -10.85 1.30
CA PHE A 49 1.32 -11.08 0.04
C PHE A 49 0.66 -12.45 0.08
N SER A 50 -0.54 -12.57 -0.48
CA SER A 50 -1.30 -13.81 -0.59
C SER A 50 -2.02 -13.90 -1.94
N GLU A 51 -2.45 -15.11 -2.33
CA GLU A 51 -3.14 -15.31 -3.62
C GLU A 51 -4.57 -14.79 -3.61
N SER A 52 -5.27 -14.95 -2.50
CA SER A 52 -6.71 -14.65 -2.40
C SER A 52 -6.96 -13.47 -1.47
N ASP A 53 -6.65 -13.65 -0.18
CA ASP A 53 -6.98 -12.69 0.86
C ASP A 53 -6.04 -12.81 2.07
N PHE A 54 -6.33 -12.05 3.12
CA PHE A 54 -5.54 -12.05 4.36
C PHE A 54 -5.54 -13.40 5.10
N SER A 55 -6.58 -14.21 4.92
CA SER A 55 -6.75 -15.49 5.63
C SER A 55 -6.06 -16.68 4.97
N ASP A 56 -5.34 -16.49 3.87
CA ASP A 56 -4.59 -17.55 3.20
C ASP A 56 -3.56 -18.17 4.16
N LYS A 57 -3.53 -19.51 4.22
CA LYS A 57 -2.56 -20.22 5.06
C LYS A 57 -1.13 -20.17 4.53
N THR A 58 -0.94 -19.85 3.27
CA THR A 58 0.37 -19.70 2.64
C THR A 58 0.54 -18.25 2.18
N VAL A 59 1.47 -17.54 2.78
CA VAL A 59 1.74 -16.14 2.51
C VAL A 59 3.21 -15.89 2.20
N TYR A 60 3.51 -14.74 1.62
CA TYR A 60 4.87 -14.28 1.39
C TYR A 60 5.13 -13.05 2.27
N GLY A 61 5.95 -13.23 3.28
CA GLY A 61 6.30 -12.21 4.27
C GLY A 61 7.74 -12.35 4.75
N LEU A 62 8.02 -11.87 5.95
CA LEU A 62 9.31 -12.09 6.62
C LEU A 62 9.16 -13.25 7.60
N PRO A 63 9.93 -14.34 7.47
CA PRO A 63 9.86 -15.45 8.41
C PRO A 63 10.20 -15.00 9.84
N GLY A 64 9.44 -15.46 10.80
CA GLY A 64 9.56 -15.09 12.22
C GLY A 64 8.57 -14.03 12.67
N ASP A 65 7.85 -13.42 11.74
CA ASP A 65 6.80 -12.42 12.00
C ASP A 65 5.40 -13.10 12.00
N ASP A 66 5.36 -14.43 12.06
CA ASP A 66 4.11 -15.21 11.98
C ASP A 66 3.25 -14.97 13.22
N ILE A 67 2.02 -14.53 12.99
CA ILE A 67 1.01 -14.34 14.03
C ILE A 67 0.26 -15.66 14.31
N ASP A 68 0.04 -16.46 13.27
CA ASP A 68 -0.66 -17.74 13.32
C ASP A 68 0.35 -18.89 13.18
N PRO A 69 0.44 -19.82 14.18
CA PRO A 69 1.32 -21.00 14.10
C PRO A 69 1.02 -21.95 12.94
N ASP A 70 -0.21 -21.92 12.40
CA ASP A 70 -0.64 -22.74 11.27
C ASP A 70 -0.36 -22.08 9.90
N MET A 71 0.16 -20.86 9.90
CA MET A 71 0.51 -20.11 8.70
C MET A 71 1.89 -20.55 8.16
N ILE A 72 1.97 -20.72 6.86
CA ILE A 72 3.23 -20.99 6.15
C ILE A 72 3.73 -19.70 5.54
N THR A 73 4.78 -19.11 6.13
CA THR A 73 5.39 -17.90 5.61
C THR A 73 6.59 -18.22 4.73
N ILE A 74 6.47 -17.87 3.45
CA ILE A 74 7.54 -17.97 2.47
C ILE A 74 8.32 -16.65 2.44
N ASP A 75 9.65 -16.74 2.54
CA ASP A 75 10.53 -15.57 2.62
C ASP A 75 10.44 -14.65 1.39
N ALA A 76 9.82 -13.49 1.58
CA ALA A 76 9.64 -12.46 0.57
C ALA A 76 10.99 -11.87 0.08
N LYS A 77 12.05 -11.90 0.89
CA LYS A 77 13.40 -11.44 0.48
C LYS A 77 14.05 -12.39 -0.52
N LYS A 78 13.67 -13.67 -0.52
CA LYS A 78 14.21 -14.72 -1.41
C LYS A 78 13.29 -15.02 -2.58
N THR A 79 12.03 -14.62 -2.52
CA THR A 79 11.03 -14.91 -3.57
C THR A 79 11.01 -13.82 -4.62
N LYS A 80 11.40 -14.18 -5.85
CA LYS A 80 11.28 -13.28 -7.01
C LYS A 80 9.82 -13.11 -7.41
N MET A 81 9.34 -11.87 -7.60
CA MET A 81 7.96 -11.62 -8.01
C MET A 81 7.62 -12.26 -9.37
N SER A 82 8.60 -12.46 -10.26
CA SER A 82 8.41 -13.15 -11.54
C SER A 82 8.04 -14.65 -11.40
N ARG A 83 8.23 -15.24 -10.23
CA ARG A 83 7.79 -16.62 -9.93
C ARG A 83 6.29 -16.70 -9.68
N ILE A 84 5.71 -15.66 -9.11
CA ILE A 84 4.30 -15.62 -8.74
C ILE A 84 3.46 -14.87 -9.78
N PHE A 85 3.91 -13.73 -10.27
CA PHE A 85 3.22 -12.95 -11.30
C PHE A 85 3.59 -13.44 -12.72
N ARG A 86 2.83 -14.39 -13.24
CA ARG A 86 3.17 -15.09 -14.51
C ARG A 86 2.44 -14.53 -15.72
N LYS A 87 1.19 -14.08 -15.57
CA LYS A 87 0.33 -13.65 -16.67
C LYS A 87 -0.38 -12.33 -16.37
N LYS A 88 -0.63 -11.55 -17.43
CA LYS A 88 -1.45 -10.34 -17.37
C LYS A 88 -2.82 -10.64 -16.73
N GLY A 89 -3.32 -9.74 -15.92
CA GLY A 89 -4.58 -9.84 -15.21
C GLY A 89 -4.52 -10.68 -13.92
N GLN A 90 -3.36 -11.26 -13.60
CA GLN A 90 -3.20 -11.97 -12.33
C GLN A 90 -3.27 -11.00 -11.17
N THR A 91 -3.98 -11.40 -10.13
CA THR A 91 -4.19 -10.62 -8.90
C THR A 91 -3.49 -11.27 -7.71
N TYR A 92 -3.13 -10.44 -6.75
CA TYR A 92 -2.65 -10.82 -5.42
C TYR A 92 -3.20 -9.84 -4.40
N CYS A 93 -3.41 -10.30 -3.18
CA CYS A 93 -3.64 -9.46 -2.02
C CYS A 93 -2.29 -9.04 -1.42
N TYR A 94 -2.19 -7.81 -0.96
CA TYR A 94 -1.08 -7.31 -0.17
C TYR A 94 -1.66 -6.61 1.06
N VAL A 95 -1.22 -7.03 2.22
CA VAL A 95 -1.62 -6.42 3.49
C VAL A 95 -0.40 -5.78 4.12
N TYR A 96 -0.57 -4.56 4.56
CA TYR A 96 0.41 -3.81 5.33
C TYR A 96 -0.19 -3.45 6.67
N ASP A 97 0.60 -3.57 7.74
CA ASP A 97 0.18 -3.38 9.12
C ASP A 97 -0.95 -4.34 9.54
N PHE A 98 -0.61 -5.39 10.29
CA PHE A 98 -1.59 -6.40 10.74
C PHE A 98 -2.51 -5.90 11.86
N GLY A 99 -2.23 -4.72 12.44
CA GLY A 99 -3.11 -4.04 13.39
C GLY A 99 -4.18 -3.22 12.69
N ASP A 100 -3.78 -2.43 11.70
CA ASP A 100 -4.66 -1.55 10.89
C ASP A 100 -5.26 -2.26 9.67
N GLU A 101 -4.71 -3.41 9.27
CA GLU A 101 -5.17 -4.26 8.16
C GLU A 101 -5.34 -3.49 6.84
N TRP A 102 -4.30 -2.76 6.40
CA TRP A 102 -4.34 -2.06 5.12
C TRP A 102 -4.30 -3.06 3.95
N GLU A 103 -5.48 -3.52 3.54
CA GLU A 103 -5.63 -4.48 2.45
C GLU A 103 -5.59 -3.82 1.08
N HIS A 104 -4.76 -4.38 0.19
CA HIS A 104 -4.63 -3.90 -1.18
C HIS A 104 -4.84 -5.03 -2.18
N ARG A 105 -5.48 -4.71 -3.27
CA ARG A 105 -5.52 -5.55 -4.46
C ARG A 105 -4.44 -5.13 -5.45
N LEU A 106 -3.54 -6.04 -5.78
CA LEU A 106 -2.53 -5.88 -6.82
C LEU A 106 -3.00 -6.57 -8.10
N VAL A 107 -2.91 -5.89 -9.23
CA VAL A 107 -3.19 -6.45 -10.55
C VAL A 107 -1.98 -6.27 -11.45
N LEU A 108 -1.43 -7.36 -11.99
CA LEU A 108 -0.40 -7.28 -13.02
C LEU A 108 -1.04 -6.86 -14.36
N GLU A 109 -0.92 -5.59 -14.72
CA GLU A 109 -1.54 -5.06 -15.95
C GLU A 109 -0.75 -5.39 -17.22
N LYS A 110 0.59 -5.38 -17.12
CA LYS A 110 1.46 -5.52 -18.29
C LYS A 110 2.85 -6.02 -17.91
N LYS A 111 3.46 -6.78 -18.81
CA LYS A 111 4.90 -7.07 -18.83
C LYS A 111 5.50 -6.42 -20.07
N GLU A 112 6.61 -5.73 -19.94
CA GLU A 112 7.25 -5.00 -21.03
C GLU A 112 8.74 -5.31 -21.11
N ALA A 113 9.23 -5.56 -22.32
CA ALA A 113 10.65 -5.78 -22.59
C ALA A 113 11.38 -4.44 -22.61
N LYS A 114 11.62 -3.88 -21.42
CA LYS A 114 12.33 -2.62 -21.18
C LYS A 114 13.18 -2.77 -19.94
N ASP A 115 14.31 -2.09 -19.90
CA ASP A 115 15.18 -2.04 -18.73
C ASP A 115 14.84 -0.81 -17.88
N MET A 116 14.87 -1.02 -16.56
CA MET A 116 14.63 0.00 -15.56
C MET A 116 15.44 -0.36 -14.33
N ALA A 117 16.10 0.63 -13.74
CA ALA A 117 16.94 0.42 -12.56
C ALA A 117 16.19 0.59 -11.24
N VAL A 118 15.18 1.46 -11.21
CA VAL A 118 14.41 1.83 -10.02
C VAL A 118 12.91 1.81 -10.32
N PRO A 119 12.05 1.57 -9.31
CA PRO A 119 10.60 1.65 -9.49
C PRO A 119 10.16 3.08 -9.82
N TRP A 120 9.01 3.21 -10.44
CA TRP A 120 8.42 4.50 -10.79
C TRP A 120 6.90 4.46 -10.67
N CYS A 121 6.30 5.46 -10.04
CA CYS A 121 4.87 5.64 -10.03
C CYS A 121 4.43 6.42 -11.28
N LEU A 122 3.54 5.82 -12.07
CA LEU A 122 3.05 6.39 -13.32
C LEU A 122 1.82 7.26 -13.12
N ASP A 123 0.94 6.83 -12.20
CA ASP A 123 -0.37 7.45 -12.01
C ASP A 123 -0.92 7.06 -10.63
N GLY A 124 -1.90 7.83 -10.13
CA GLY A 124 -2.55 7.54 -8.86
C GLY A 124 -3.58 8.58 -8.48
N ALA A 125 -4.42 8.23 -7.53
CA ALA A 125 -5.38 9.14 -6.92
C ALA A 125 -5.61 8.78 -5.44
N GLY A 126 -6.11 9.74 -4.69
CA GLY A 126 -6.38 9.62 -3.26
C GLY A 126 -5.12 9.79 -2.40
N ALA A 127 -5.26 10.54 -1.32
CA ALA A 127 -4.23 10.68 -0.30
C ALA A 127 -4.09 9.35 0.45
N CYS A 128 -2.83 8.92 0.62
CA CYS A 128 -2.58 7.75 1.46
C CYS A 128 -3.05 8.03 2.90
N PRO A 129 -3.74 7.08 3.55
CA PRO A 129 -4.03 7.21 4.97
C PRO A 129 -2.74 7.38 5.78
N PRO A 130 -2.74 8.20 6.84
CA PRO A 130 -1.61 8.26 7.77
C PRO A 130 -1.35 6.93 8.45
N GLU A 131 -0.10 6.67 8.86
CA GLU A 131 0.24 5.53 9.73
C GLU A 131 -0.57 5.60 11.03
N ASP A 132 -0.90 4.45 11.62
CA ASP A 132 -1.55 4.32 12.93
C ASP A 132 -2.91 5.05 13.09
N VAL A 133 -3.61 5.35 12.00
CA VAL A 133 -4.91 6.02 12.06
C VAL A 133 -6.06 5.10 12.49
N GLY A 134 -5.83 3.80 12.63
CA GLY A 134 -6.81 2.79 13.02
C GLY A 134 -7.53 2.14 11.83
N GLY A 135 -6.77 1.84 10.77
CA GLY A 135 -7.23 1.17 9.57
C GLY A 135 -8.24 1.99 8.77
N ILE A 136 -8.97 1.32 7.88
CA ILE A 136 -9.93 1.99 6.99
C ILE A 136 -11.04 2.71 7.76
N HIS A 137 -11.47 2.15 8.88
CA HIS A 137 -12.50 2.75 9.72
C HIS A 137 -12.00 4.01 10.43
N GLY A 138 -10.79 3.99 11.00
CA GLY A 138 -10.16 5.15 11.62
C GLY A 138 -9.91 6.26 10.60
N TYR A 139 -9.46 5.92 9.39
CA TYR A 139 -9.30 6.89 8.31
C TYR A 139 -10.63 7.55 7.92
N GLN A 140 -11.70 6.79 7.74
CA GLN A 140 -13.02 7.33 7.44
C GLN A 140 -13.53 8.23 8.58
N GLN A 141 -13.35 7.82 9.84
CA GLN A 141 -13.70 8.65 11.01
C GLN A 141 -12.91 9.96 11.00
N MET A 142 -11.59 9.91 10.79
CA MET A 142 -10.75 11.10 10.67
C MET A 142 -11.28 12.08 9.61
N LEU A 143 -11.62 11.57 8.41
CA LEU A 143 -12.15 12.40 7.33
C LEU A 143 -13.49 13.06 7.73
N GLU A 144 -14.38 12.33 8.40
CA GLU A 144 -15.65 12.88 8.87
C GLU A 144 -15.48 13.93 9.98
N VAL A 145 -14.52 13.74 10.87
CA VAL A 145 -14.18 14.70 11.92
C VAL A 145 -13.60 15.98 11.31
N LEU A 146 -12.67 15.86 10.37
CA LEU A 146 -12.02 17.00 9.73
C LEU A 146 -12.99 17.85 8.90
N LYS A 147 -14.06 17.26 8.34
CA LYS A 147 -15.15 18.00 7.63
C LYS A 147 -15.98 18.87 8.56
N LYS A 148 -16.01 18.62 9.88
CA LYS A 148 -16.89 19.31 10.84
C LYS A 148 -16.11 20.32 11.67
N PRO A 149 -16.17 21.64 11.38
CA PRO A 149 -15.32 22.67 12.02
C PRO A 149 -15.44 22.74 13.55
N ARG A 150 -16.56 22.29 14.12
CA ARG A 150 -16.85 22.34 15.55
C ARG A 150 -16.76 20.96 16.23
N HIS A 151 -16.24 19.93 15.55
CA HIS A 151 -16.11 18.62 16.17
C HIS A 151 -15.06 18.65 17.28
N PRO A 152 -15.31 18.06 18.47
CA PRO A 152 -14.41 18.14 19.62
C PRO A 152 -13.02 17.54 19.33
N GLU A 153 -12.96 16.46 18.55
CA GLU A 153 -11.70 15.78 18.19
C GLU A 153 -10.93 16.43 17.05
N ARG A 154 -11.52 17.41 16.35
CA ARG A 154 -10.91 17.99 15.15
C ARG A 154 -9.56 18.63 15.41
N ALA A 155 -9.40 19.32 16.56
CA ALA A 155 -8.15 19.95 16.92
C ALA A 155 -7.01 18.92 17.11
N GLY A 156 -7.34 17.77 17.74
CA GLY A 156 -6.39 16.66 17.89
C GLY A 156 -5.92 16.07 16.56
N TYR A 157 -6.82 15.87 15.60
CA TYR A 157 -6.40 15.40 14.26
C TYR A 157 -5.55 16.44 13.51
N ILE A 158 -5.86 17.74 13.62
CA ILE A 158 -5.05 18.80 12.98
C ILE A 158 -3.63 18.80 13.56
N GLU A 159 -3.49 18.71 14.89
CA GLU A 159 -2.20 18.64 15.56
C GLU A 159 -1.43 17.38 15.18
N TRP A 160 -2.08 16.21 15.23
CA TRP A 160 -1.48 14.92 14.88
C TRP A 160 -1.02 14.85 13.43
N LEU A 161 -1.78 15.45 12.50
CA LEU A 161 -1.43 15.53 11.06
C LEU A 161 -0.44 16.66 10.77
N GLU A 162 0.00 17.43 11.78
CA GLU A 162 0.91 18.56 11.65
C GLU A 162 0.44 19.64 10.65
N LEU A 163 -0.89 19.78 10.49
CA LEU A 163 -1.46 20.75 9.56
C LEU A 163 -1.25 22.18 10.06
N VAL A 164 -0.65 23.03 9.21
CA VAL A 164 -0.46 24.44 9.55
C VAL A 164 -1.77 25.24 9.47
N PRO A 165 -1.87 26.42 10.15
CA PRO A 165 -3.08 27.23 10.13
C PRO A 165 -3.59 27.54 8.71
N GLY A 166 -4.82 27.13 8.41
CA GLY A 166 -5.44 27.30 7.09
C GLY A 166 -5.27 26.12 6.14
N GLU A 167 -4.39 25.20 6.45
CA GLU A 167 -4.22 23.95 5.70
C GLU A 167 -5.39 22.99 5.96
N LYS A 168 -5.67 22.15 4.96
CA LYS A 168 -6.72 21.13 5.04
C LYS A 168 -6.18 19.84 4.49
N TRP A 169 -6.55 18.75 5.14
CA TRP A 169 -6.35 17.42 4.57
C TRP A 169 -7.22 17.26 3.34
N ASP A 170 -6.59 17.04 2.18
CA ASP A 170 -7.29 16.72 0.94
C ASP A 170 -7.21 15.21 0.66
N ALA A 171 -8.26 14.49 1.00
CA ALA A 171 -8.35 13.05 0.79
C ALA A 171 -8.24 12.62 -0.69
N LYS A 172 -8.39 13.54 -1.64
CA LYS A 172 -8.24 13.27 -3.09
C LYS A 172 -6.85 13.60 -3.61
N PHE A 173 -6.01 14.21 -2.80
CA PHE A 173 -4.69 14.64 -3.23
C PHE A 173 -3.79 13.44 -3.54
N CYS A 174 -3.11 13.51 -4.68
CA CYS A 174 -2.03 12.60 -5.02
C CYS A 174 -1.06 13.32 -5.97
N SER A 175 0.18 13.49 -5.56
CA SER A 175 1.21 14.12 -6.38
C SER A 175 2.22 13.10 -6.87
N ILE A 176 2.05 12.63 -8.11
CA ILE A 176 2.99 11.68 -8.74
C ILE A 176 4.42 12.22 -8.77
N ARG A 177 4.58 13.54 -8.87
CA ARG A 177 5.90 14.18 -8.82
C ARG A 177 6.56 14.04 -7.44
N GLU A 178 5.79 14.11 -6.37
CA GLU A 178 6.31 13.95 -5.00
C GLU A 178 6.61 12.50 -4.70
N VAL A 179 5.75 11.58 -5.11
CA VAL A 179 5.96 10.13 -4.98
C VAL A 179 7.27 9.68 -5.63
N ASN A 180 7.68 10.32 -6.71
CA ASN A 180 8.88 9.94 -7.49
C ASN A 180 10.14 10.76 -7.14
N LYS A 181 10.17 11.48 -6.01
CA LYS A 181 11.38 12.17 -5.54
C LYS A 181 12.30 11.25 -4.76
#